data_ba86b727340aa6af28b8ffb78dee99a3
#
_entry.id   ba86b727340aa6af28b8ffb78dee99a3
#
_cell.length_a   1.000
_cell.length_b   1.000
_cell.length_c   1.000
_cell.angle_alpha   90.00
_cell.angle_beta   90.00
_cell.angle_gamma   90.00
#
_symmetry.space_group_name_H-M   'P 1'
#
loop_
_entity.id
_entity.type
_entity.pdbx_description
1 polymer ?
#
loop_
_entity_poly.entity_id
_entity_poly.type
_entity_poly.pdbx_seq_one_letter_code
_entity_poly.pdbx_strand_id
1 'polypeptide(L)'
;MRRCWPWLLLFLNALLAARCPAQGRVDCNQLPSHILGESVHYCVMLPAGYDAAISGHSPRRYPVLYFLHGLGDNEQSLFEGGGWDLVQDLRQTGQVSDFLVVAPEGRRTFYINSAGGRVRYSDFFIREFIPYIESHYSVRRERAARAISGFSMGGYGALRFALAYPELFSSVSAESAALVTEMPPPGKSGPLALAFGDPIDVHHWNDNSPFVLAKRNQKHIRASGLAIYFNCGTGDEFGFYQGAAELHRQLQAEDIPHEYHLYPGNHGAEYFLAHLPEVLKFHTRIFAAAK
;
A
#
# COMPACT_ATOMS: atom_id res chain seq x y z
N MET A 1 18.13 -83.41 -1.45
CA MET A 1 17.92 -82.25 -2.39
C MET A 1 17.03 -81.22 -1.71
N ARG A 2 17.62 -80.17 -1.18
CA ARG A 2 16.87 -79.06 -0.52
C ARG A 2 16.95 -77.89 -1.44
N ARG A 3 15.82 -77.41 -1.97
CA ARG A 3 15.71 -76.18 -2.80
C ARG A 3 15.61 -74.96 -1.88
N CYS A 4 16.63 -74.08 -1.92
CA CYS A 4 16.58 -72.74 -1.35
C CYS A 4 15.85 -71.81 -2.32
N TRP A 5 14.81 -71.14 -1.84
CA TRP A 5 14.10 -70.05 -2.54
C TRP A 5 14.64 -68.73 -2.03
N PRO A 6 15.07 -67.80 -2.88
CA PRO A 6 15.51 -66.47 -2.45
C PRO A 6 14.29 -65.58 -2.30
N TRP A 7 14.16 -64.98 -1.12
CA TRP A 7 13.22 -63.92 -0.85
C TRP A 7 13.70 -62.62 -1.50
N LEU A 8 13.03 -62.15 -2.54
CA LEU A 8 13.25 -60.85 -3.13
C LEU A 8 12.56 -59.79 -2.24
N LEU A 9 13.35 -59.07 -1.45
CA LEU A 9 12.89 -57.88 -0.73
C LEU A 9 12.81 -56.70 -1.73
N LEU A 10 11.62 -56.36 -2.19
CA LEU A 10 11.32 -55.15 -2.90
C LEU A 10 11.35 -53.98 -1.91
N PHE A 11 12.45 -53.22 -1.90
CA PHE A 11 12.49 -51.92 -1.24
C PHE A 11 11.68 -50.92 -2.08
N LEU A 12 10.48 -50.63 -1.60
CA LEU A 12 9.64 -49.53 -2.14
C LEU A 12 10.23 -48.20 -1.64
N ASN A 13 11.13 -47.59 -2.43
CA ASN A 13 11.61 -46.22 -2.19
C ASN A 13 10.44 -45.28 -2.49
N ALA A 14 9.68 -44.91 -1.44
CA ALA A 14 8.78 -43.79 -1.48
C ALA A 14 9.63 -42.51 -1.58
N LEU A 15 9.86 -42.03 -2.78
CA LEU A 15 10.37 -40.68 -3.04
C LEU A 15 9.35 -39.68 -2.45
N LEU A 16 9.60 -39.23 -1.22
CA LEU A 16 9.03 -38.02 -0.69
C LEU A 16 9.56 -36.87 -1.55
N ALA A 17 8.84 -36.58 -2.64
CA ALA A 17 9.06 -35.34 -3.36
C ALA A 17 8.81 -34.20 -2.34
N ALA A 18 9.88 -33.62 -1.85
CA ALA A 18 9.82 -32.38 -1.07
C ALA A 18 9.10 -31.37 -1.99
N ARG A 19 7.83 -31.10 -1.68
CA ARG A 19 7.10 -30.02 -2.33
C ARG A 19 7.82 -28.74 -1.92
N CYS A 20 8.66 -28.18 -2.82
CA CYS A 20 9.08 -26.80 -2.65
C CYS A 20 7.79 -25.97 -2.41
N PRO A 21 7.73 -25.21 -1.31
CA PRO A 21 6.60 -24.33 -1.11
C PRO A 21 6.50 -23.44 -2.36
N ALA A 22 5.31 -23.35 -2.93
CA ALA A 22 5.08 -22.47 -4.07
C ALA A 22 5.45 -21.06 -3.61
N GLN A 23 6.35 -20.40 -4.33
CA GLN A 23 6.67 -19.00 -4.08
C GLN A 23 5.60 -18.11 -4.71
N GLY A 24 5.36 -16.94 -4.09
CA GLY A 24 4.63 -15.88 -4.74
C GLY A 24 5.41 -15.35 -5.95
N ARG A 25 4.83 -14.41 -6.69
CA ARG A 25 5.53 -13.72 -7.77
C ARG A 25 5.14 -12.26 -7.84
N VAL A 26 5.91 -11.47 -8.56
CA VAL A 26 5.60 -10.09 -8.92
C VAL A 26 5.36 -10.03 -10.43
N ASP A 27 4.18 -9.58 -10.82
CA ASP A 27 3.81 -9.33 -12.22
C ASP A 27 3.83 -7.82 -12.45
N CYS A 28 4.73 -7.33 -13.33
CA CYS A 28 4.79 -5.92 -13.70
C CYS A 28 4.21 -5.72 -15.10
N ASN A 29 3.32 -4.76 -15.23
CA ASN A 29 2.54 -4.50 -16.44
C ASN A 29 2.33 -2.98 -16.62
N GLN A 30 1.60 -2.60 -17.67
CA GLN A 30 1.18 -1.21 -17.89
C GLN A 30 -0.30 -1.14 -18.22
N LEU A 31 -0.92 -0.07 -17.78
CA LEU A 31 -2.32 0.27 -18.06
C LEU A 31 -2.36 1.51 -18.96
N PRO A 32 -2.87 1.41 -20.21
CA PRO A 32 -3.18 2.59 -21.02
C PRO A 32 -4.30 3.39 -20.33
N SER A 33 -3.99 4.61 -19.87
CA SER A 33 -4.95 5.48 -19.20
C SER A 33 -5.57 6.48 -20.18
N HIS A 34 -6.89 6.50 -20.25
CA HIS A 34 -7.64 7.54 -20.98
C HIS A 34 -7.61 8.87 -20.24
N ILE A 35 -7.59 8.85 -18.90
CA ILE A 35 -7.59 10.07 -18.07
C ILE A 35 -6.26 10.79 -18.16
N LEU A 36 -5.13 10.05 -18.16
CA LEU A 36 -3.79 10.62 -18.24
C LEU A 36 -3.28 10.78 -19.68
N GLY A 37 -3.87 10.07 -20.65
CA GLY A 37 -3.46 10.09 -22.04
C GLY A 37 -2.14 9.35 -22.32
N GLU A 38 -1.69 8.51 -21.40
CA GLU A 38 -0.45 7.73 -21.48
C GLU A 38 -0.58 6.41 -20.73
N SER A 39 0.39 5.50 -20.92
CA SER A 39 0.45 4.26 -20.13
C SER A 39 1.09 4.49 -18.79
N VAL A 40 0.52 3.89 -17.74
CA VAL A 40 1.02 3.90 -16.37
C VAL A 40 1.52 2.50 -16.03
N HIS A 41 2.76 2.40 -15.57
CA HIS A 41 3.33 1.14 -15.10
C HIS A 41 2.78 0.79 -13.71
N TYR A 42 2.69 -0.50 -13.44
CA TYR A 42 2.31 -1.00 -12.13
C TYR A 42 2.87 -2.41 -11.92
N CYS A 43 3.11 -2.77 -10.67
CA CYS A 43 3.47 -4.14 -10.28
C CYS A 43 2.46 -4.70 -9.28
N VAL A 44 2.24 -6.01 -9.35
CA VAL A 44 1.35 -6.75 -8.44
C VAL A 44 2.11 -7.91 -7.82
N MET A 45 2.23 -7.91 -6.51
CA MET A 45 2.74 -9.06 -5.75
C MET A 45 1.59 -10.04 -5.49
N LEU A 46 1.69 -11.22 -6.05
CA LEU A 46 0.74 -12.32 -5.92
C LEU A 46 1.20 -13.32 -4.84
N PRO A 47 0.30 -13.82 -4.00
CA PRO A 47 0.65 -14.82 -3.00
C PRO A 47 1.00 -16.17 -3.64
N ALA A 48 1.69 -17.01 -2.88
CA ALA A 48 2.01 -18.36 -3.28
C ALA A 48 0.75 -19.17 -3.64
N GLY A 49 0.79 -19.88 -4.75
CA GLY A 49 -0.34 -20.69 -5.21
C GLY A 49 -1.53 -19.89 -5.78
N TYR A 50 -1.37 -18.60 -6.05
CA TYR A 50 -2.44 -17.75 -6.60
C TYR A 50 -3.12 -18.38 -7.81
N ASP A 51 -2.38 -18.84 -8.84
CA ASP A 51 -2.97 -19.39 -10.07
C ASP A 51 -3.78 -20.67 -9.82
N ALA A 52 -3.27 -21.56 -8.97
CA ALA A 52 -3.99 -22.76 -8.58
C ALA A 52 -5.29 -22.45 -7.81
N ALA A 53 -5.23 -21.42 -6.96
CA ALA A 53 -6.39 -21.00 -6.15
C ALA A 53 -7.48 -20.33 -6.99
N ILE A 54 -7.15 -19.67 -8.11
CA ILE A 54 -8.15 -19.01 -8.98
C ILE A 54 -8.68 -19.94 -10.08
N SER A 55 -7.97 -21.02 -10.41
CA SER A 55 -8.35 -21.98 -11.47
C SER A 55 -9.27 -23.10 -11.00
N GLY A 56 -9.56 -23.18 -9.69
CA GLY A 56 -10.41 -24.23 -9.10
C GLY A 56 -11.92 -24.02 -9.31
N HIS A 57 -12.73 -25.01 -8.90
CA HIS A 57 -14.20 -24.94 -8.97
C HIS A 57 -14.82 -23.83 -8.09
N SER A 58 -14.07 -23.33 -7.10
CA SER A 58 -14.42 -22.19 -6.25
C SER A 58 -13.25 -21.21 -6.22
N PRO A 59 -13.15 -20.32 -7.20
CA PRO A 59 -12.03 -19.38 -7.30
C PRO A 59 -11.91 -18.52 -6.04
N ARG A 60 -10.72 -18.56 -5.41
CA ARG A 60 -10.42 -17.71 -4.26
C ARG A 60 -10.26 -16.27 -4.71
N ARG A 61 -10.90 -15.35 -3.97
CA ARG A 61 -10.68 -13.90 -4.13
C ARG A 61 -9.93 -13.36 -2.92
N TYR A 62 -8.99 -12.49 -3.16
CA TYR A 62 -8.06 -11.97 -2.17
C TYR A 62 -8.37 -10.52 -1.81
N PRO A 63 -8.10 -10.08 -0.58
CA PRO A 63 -7.99 -8.65 -0.28
C PRO A 63 -6.88 -8.00 -1.12
N VAL A 64 -6.92 -6.68 -1.24
CA VAL A 64 -5.92 -5.91 -1.97
C VAL A 64 -5.42 -4.74 -1.13
N LEU A 65 -4.09 -4.58 -1.07
CA LEU A 65 -3.38 -3.44 -0.52
C LEU A 65 -2.75 -2.66 -1.68
N TYR A 66 -3.21 -1.44 -1.91
CA TYR A 66 -2.56 -0.51 -2.83
C TYR A 66 -1.40 0.15 -2.10
N PHE A 67 -0.17 -0.01 -2.62
CA PHE A 67 1.04 0.58 -2.05
C PHE A 67 1.53 1.73 -2.94
N LEU A 68 1.73 2.90 -2.35
CA LEU A 68 2.15 4.12 -3.01
C LEU A 68 3.61 4.43 -2.65
N HIS A 69 4.49 4.49 -3.65
CA HIS A 69 5.93 4.70 -3.46
C HIS A 69 6.31 6.14 -3.11
N GLY A 70 7.53 6.35 -2.63
CA GLY A 70 8.11 7.66 -2.31
C GLY A 70 8.48 8.50 -3.53
N LEU A 71 8.87 9.75 -3.29
CA LEU A 71 9.33 10.65 -4.33
C LEU A 71 10.69 10.19 -4.88
N GLY A 72 10.76 9.99 -6.19
CA GLY A 72 11.98 9.50 -6.85
C GLY A 72 12.05 7.97 -6.99
N ASP A 73 11.13 7.25 -6.35
CA ASP A 73 10.91 5.82 -6.50
C ASP A 73 9.95 5.51 -7.68
N ASN A 74 9.62 4.23 -7.86
CA ASN A 74 8.71 3.74 -8.87
C ASN A 74 7.87 2.55 -8.33
N GLU A 75 7.08 1.93 -9.20
CA GLU A 75 6.23 0.78 -8.88
C GLU A 75 6.98 -0.49 -8.45
N GLN A 76 8.28 -0.57 -8.69
CA GLN A 76 9.13 -1.72 -8.36
C GLN A 76 9.84 -1.55 -7.01
N SER A 77 9.97 -0.33 -6.51
CA SER A 77 10.81 0.01 -5.36
C SER A 77 10.52 -0.80 -4.09
N LEU A 78 9.24 -1.12 -3.84
CA LEU A 78 8.87 -2.00 -2.72
C LEU A 78 9.48 -3.39 -2.85
N PHE A 79 9.55 -3.91 -4.07
CA PHE A 79 9.91 -5.31 -4.33
C PHE A 79 11.42 -5.48 -4.47
N GLU A 80 12.12 -4.53 -5.05
CA GLU A 80 13.57 -4.58 -5.29
C GLU A 80 14.39 -4.32 -4.02
N GLY A 81 13.91 -3.49 -3.11
CA GLY A 81 14.62 -3.05 -1.91
C GLY A 81 14.65 -4.05 -0.74
N GLY A 82 14.27 -5.33 -0.94
CA GLY A 82 14.16 -6.33 0.13
C GLY A 82 12.73 -6.52 0.66
N GLY A 83 11.80 -5.68 0.27
CA GLY A 83 10.40 -5.80 0.67
C GLY A 83 9.74 -7.09 0.18
N TRP A 84 10.16 -7.60 -1.00
CA TRP A 84 9.71 -8.91 -1.49
C TRP A 84 10.01 -10.04 -0.50
N ASP A 85 11.28 -10.20 -0.14
CA ASP A 85 11.71 -11.28 0.75
C ASP A 85 11.03 -11.16 2.11
N LEU A 86 10.96 -9.96 2.66
CA LEU A 86 10.30 -9.68 3.92
C LEU A 86 8.81 -10.08 3.90
N VAL A 87 8.08 -9.73 2.85
CA VAL A 87 6.65 -10.11 2.71
C VAL A 87 6.51 -11.64 2.61
N GLN A 88 7.39 -12.31 1.84
CA GLN A 88 7.35 -13.78 1.73
C GLN A 88 7.62 -14.46 3.08
N ASP A 89 8.62 -14.01 3.83
CA ASP A 89 8.94 -14.54 5.15
C ASP A 89 7.77 -14.36 6.14
N LEU A 90 7.16 -13.19 6.16
CA LEU A 90 6.00 -12.91 7.01
C LEU A 90 4.78 -13.78 6.65
N ARG A 91 4.57 -14.07 5.36
CA ARG A 91 3.53 -14.99 4.89
C ARG A 91 3.83 -16.43 5.27
N GLN A 92 5.06 -16.90 5.03
CA GLN A 92 5.48 -18.27 5.34
C GLN A 92 5.39 -18.58 6.83
N THR A 93 5.70 -17.59 7.67
CA THR A 93 5.59 -17.69 9.14
C THR A 93 4.18 -17.45 9.67
N GLY A 94 3.19 -17.17 8.80
CA GLY A 94 1.81 -16.94 9.18
C GLY A 94 1.54 -15.63 9.91
N GLN A 95 2.52 -14.70 9.92
CA GLN A 95 2.38 -13.39 10.55
C GLN A 95 1.54 -12.42 9.71
N VAL A 96 1.52 -12.62 8.40
CA VAL A 96 0.75 -11.83 7.43
C VAL A 96 -0.10 -12.78 6.58
N SER A 97 -1.37 -12.41 6.39
CA SER A 97 -2.29 -13.17 5.56
C SER A 97 -2.04 -12.94 4.06
N ASP A 98 -2.61 -13.80 3.23
CA ASP A 98 -2.56 -13.63 1.79
C ASP A 98 -3.49 -12.49 1.34
N PHE A 99 -2.91 -11.47 0.74
CA PHE A 99 -3.57 -10.40 -0.02
C PHE A 99 -2.67 -9.96 -1.18
N LEU A 100 -3.22 -9.33 -2.20
CA LEU A 100 -2.42 -8.75 -3.26
C LEU A 100 -1.81 -7.43 -2.77
N VAL A 101 -0.55 -7.16 -3.14
CA VAL A 101 0.03 -5.81 -3.01
C VAL A 101 0.19 -5.24 -4.40
N VAL A 102 -0.44 -4.11 -4.66
CA VAL A 102 -0.51 -3.46 -5.96
C VAL A 102 0.15 -2.09 -5.88
N ALA A 103 1.23 -1.90 -6.61
CA ALA A 103 2.00 -0.65 -6.63
C ALA A 103 1.90 0.01 -8.02
N PRO A 104 1.17 1.13 -8.17
CA PRO A 104 1.19 1.93 -9.40
C PRO A 104 2.37 2.90 -9.42
N GLU A 105 2.87 3.24 -10.61
CA GLU A 105 3.79 4.35 -10.82
C GLU A 105 3.09 5.67 -10.49
N GLY A 106 3.57 6.37 -9.45
CA GLY A 106 3.03 7.66 -8.99
C GLY A 106 3.80 8.86 -9.50
N ARG A 107 5.02 8.66 -10.06
CA ARG A 107 5.96 9.70 -10.48
C ARG A 107 6.20 10.73 -9.37
N ARG A 108 5.95 12.02 -9.68
CA ARG A 108 6.10 13.15 -8.74
C ARG A 108 4.76 13.85 -8.49
N THR A 109 3.63 13.12 -8.60
CA THR A 109 2.29 13.68 -8.61
C THR A 109 1.72 13.90 -7.21
N PHE A 110 2.37 13.43 -6.16
CA PHE A 110 1.78 13.32 -4.81
C PHE A 110 0.43 12.59 -4.81
N TYR A 111 0.18 11.81 -5.89
CA TYR A 111 -1.05 11.04 -6.10
C TYR A 111 -2.33 11.89 -6.14
N ILE A 112 -2.19 13.17 -6.49
CA ILE A 112 -3.31 14.12 -6.63
C ILE A 112 -3.48 14.57 -8.10
N ASN A 113 -4.60 15.17 -8.40
CA ASN A 113 -4.70 15.96 -9.62
C ASN A 113 -3.82 17.21 -9.44
N SER A 114 -3.04 17.58 -10.44
CA SER A 114 -2.19 18.77 -10.35
C SER A 114 -3.00 20.06 -10.31
N ALA A 115 -2.45 21.10 -9.68
CA ALA A 115 -3.00 22.44 -9.81
C ALA A 115 -3.16 22.82 -11.29
N GLY A 116 -4.34 23.33 -11.68
CA GLY A 116 -4.68 23.57 -13.08
C GLY A 116 -5.09 22.33 -13.88
N GLY A 117 -5.11 21.13 -13.29
CA GLY A 117 -5.75 19.91 -13.84
C GLY A 117 -5.06 19.26 -15.03
N ARG A 118 -3.80 19.62 -15.35
CA ARG A 118 -3.05 18.99 -16.46
C ARG A 118 -2.74 17.52 -16.25
N VAL A 119 -2.41 17.13 -15.02
CA VAL A 119 -2.20 15.75 -14.63
C VAL A 119 -3.32 15.37 -13.67
N ARG A 120 -4.18 14.44 -14.04
CA ARG A 120 -5.37 14.05 -13.28
C ARG A 120 -5.17 12.72 -12.58
N TYR A 121 -4.08 12.61 -11.78
CA TYR A 121 -3.66 11.34 -11.20
C TYR A 121 -4.69 10.76 -10.21
N SER A 122 -5.29 11.59 -9.36
CA SER A 122 -6.32 11.13 -8.42
C SER A 122 -7.54 10.56 -9.13
N ASP A 123 -7.98 11.21 -10.22
CA ASP A 123 -9.08 10.72 -11.05
C ASP A 123 -8.73 9.38 -11.71
N PHE A 124 -7.52 9.27 -12.26
CA PHE A 124 -7.00 8.02 -12.82
C PHE A 124 -7.02 6.89 -11.79
N PHE A 125 -6.45 7.12 -10.60
CA PHE A 125 -6.34 6.10 -9.58
C PHE A 125 -7.71 5.56 -9.14
N ILE A 126 -8.67 6.44 -8.90
CA ILE A 126 -10.00 6.07 -8.43
C ILE A 126 -10.89 5.50 -9.56
N ARG A 127 -10.86 6.10 -10.76
CA ARG A 127 -11.85 5.83 -11.82
C ARG A 127 -11.37 4.83 -12.87
N GLU A 128 -10.05 4.66 -13.02
CA GLU A 128 -9.47 3.70 -13.97
C GLU A 128 -8.66 2.61 -13.27
N PHE A 129 -7.70 2.97 -12.41
CA PHE A 129 -6.73 2.01 -11.89
C PHE A 129 -7.37 0.99 -10.94
N ILE A 130 -8.10 1.43 -9.92
CA ILE A 130 -8.79 0.51 -8.98
C ILE A 130 -9.76 -0.42 -9.76
N PRO A 131 -10.68 0.08 -10.61
CA PRO A 131 -11.57 -0.79 -11.38
C PRO A 131 -10.83 -1.76 -12.31
N TYR A 132 -9.72 -1.31 -12.92
CA TYR A 132 -8.90 -2.16 -13.77
C TYR A 132 -8.30 -3.33 -12.98
N ILE A 133 -7.64 -3.08 -11.86
CA ILE A 133 -7.07 -4.12 -11.01
C ILE A 133 -8.16 -5.10 -10.56
N GLU A 134 -9.31 -4.60 -10.14
CA GLU A 134 -10.42 -5.41 -9.67
C GLU A 134 -11.11 -6.24 -10.78
N SER A 135 -10.88 -5.90 -12.04
CA SER A 135 -11.39 -6.67 -13.18
C SER A 135 -10.39 -7.71 -13.70
N HIS A 136 -9.08 -7.48 -13.52
CA HIS A 136 -8.01 -8.32 -14.08
C HIS A 136 -7.41 -9.31 -13.08
N TYR A 137 -7.57 -9.05 -11.78
CA TYR A 137 -7.07 -9.92 -10.72
C TYR A 137 -8.21 -10.48 -9.87
N SER A 138 -8.01 -11.65 -9.30
CA SER A 138 -9.01 -12.29 -8.43
C SER A 138 -9.02 -11.66 -7.04
N VAL A 139 -9.61 -10.47 -6.95
CA VAL A 139 -9.72 -9.70 -5.71
C VAL A 139 -11.17 -9.57 -5.24
N ARG A 140 -11.32 -9.39 -3.95
CA ARG A 140 -12.57 -8.99 -3.30
C ARG A 140 -12.76 -7.49 -3.53
N ARG A 141 -13.90 -7.10 -4.12
CA ARG A 141 -14.15 -5.70 -4.57
C ARG A 141 -14.80 -4.82 -3.51
N GLU A 142 -15.30 -5.41 -2.45
CA GLU A 142 -15.92 -4.67 -1.35
C GLU A 142 -14.88 -3.86 -0.56
N ARG A 143 -15.34 -2.74 0.00
CA ARG A 143 -14.53 -1.85 0.85
C ARG A 143 -13.73 -2.60 1.92
N ALA A 144 -14.38 -3.56 2.57
CA ALA A 144 -13.81 -4.36 3.66
C ALA A 144 -12.51 -5.12 3.27
N ALA A 145 -12.30 -5.34 1.98
CA ALA A 145 -11.12 -6.03 1.44
C ALA A 145 -10.16 -5.10 0.68
N ARG A 146 -10.37 -3.78 0.73
CA ARG A 146 -9.52 -2.80 0.06
C ARG A 146 -8.82 -1.93 1.07
N ALA A 147 -7.49 -1.88 1.00
CA ALA A 147 -6.63 -1.05 1.84
C ALA A 147 -5.67 -0.23 0.99
N ILE A 148 -5.11 0.82 1.60
CA ILE A 148 -4.10 1.66 0.97
C ILE A 148 -2.96 1.93 1.93
N SER A 149 -1.73 1.95 1.42
CA SER A 149 -0.50 2.18 2.17
C SER A 149 0.46 3.04 1.36
N GLY A 150 1.44 3.63 2.02
CA GLY A 150 2.51 4.30 1.30
C GLY A 150 3.60 4.84 2.19
N PHE A 151 4.74 5.15 1.54
CA PHE A 151 5.91 5.74 2.16
C PHE A 151 6.12 7.16 1.64
N SER A 152 6.49 8.12 2.53
CA SER A 152 6.88 9.48 2.16
C SER A 152 5.79 10.20 1.33
N MET A 153 6.06 10.56 0.06
CA MET A 153 5.08 11.06 -0.90
C MET A 153 3.87 10.11 -1.01
N GLY A 154 4.13 8.80 -1.04
CA GLY A 154 3.07 7.78 -1.07
C GLY A 154 2.26 7.72 0.21
N GLY A 155 2.90 7.91 1.37
CA GLY A 155 2.21 8.03 2.66
C GLY A 155 1.27 9.23 2.71
N TYR A 156 1.71 10.37 2.17
CA TYR A 156 0.84 11.53 1.96
C TYR A 156 -0.36 11.16 1.07
N GLY A 157 -0.10 10.54 -0.09
CA GLY A 157 -1.14 10.12 -1.03
C GLY A 157 -2.14 9.15 -0.42
N ALA A 158 -1.65 8.16 0.35
CA ALA A 158 -2.47 7.16 1.03
C ALA A 158 -3.42 7.81 2.05
N LEU A 159 -2.91 8.66 2.94
CA LEU A 159 -3.72 9.42 3.89
C LEU A 159 -4.71 10.32 3.17
N ARG A 160 -4.27 11.04 2.15
CA ARG A 160 -5.14 11.92 1.36
C ARG A 160 -6.30 11.15 0.73
N PHE A 161 -6.04 9.98 0.11
CA PHE A 161 -7.11 9.18 -0.48
C PHE A 161 -8.09 8.65 0.57
N ALA A 162 -7.58 8.06 1.65
CA ALA A 162 -8.43 7.46 2.65
C ALA A 162 -9.27 8.47 3.43
N LEU A 163 -8.72 9.66 3.71
CA LEU A 163 -9.44 10.74 4.40
C LEU A 163 -10.42 11.48 3.46
N ALA A 164 -10.16 11.50 2.14
CA ALA A 164 -11.08 12.06 1.16
C ALA A 164 -12.22 11.11 0.80
N TYR A 165 -11.95 9.79 0.76
CA TYR A 165 -12.87 8.74 0.32
C TYR A 165 -12.93 7.58 1.33
N PRO A 166 -13.38 7.84 2.58
CA PRO A 166 -13.37 6.80 3.62
C PRO A 166 -14.32 5.63 3.34
N GLU A 167 -15.22 5.79 2.35
CA GLU A 167 -16.08 4.74 1.84
C GLU A 167 -15.36 3.76 0.90
N LEU A 168 -14.17 4.08 0.41
CA LEU A 168 -13.43 3.23 -0.53
C LEU A 168 -12.50 2.23 0.16
N PHE A 169 -11.94 2.59 1.32
CA PHE A 169 -10.90 1.81 1.98
C PHE A 169 -11.32 1.38 3.40
N SER A 170 -11.00 0.14 3.76
CA SER A 170 -11.19 -0.34 5.14
C SER A 170 -10.09 0.14 6.07
N SER A 171 -8.88 0.32 5.52
CA SER A 171 -7.72 0.74 6.29
C SER A 171 -6.73 1.53 5.45
N VAL A 172 -6.00 2.41 6.14
CA VAL A 172 -4.88 3.16 5.59
C VAL A 172 -3.67 3.06 6.51
N SER A 173 -2.49 2.91 5.92
CA SER A 173 -1.23 3.11 6.64
C SER A 173 -0.31 4.09 5.92
N ALA A 174 0.50 4.81 6.68
CA ALA A 174 1.44 5.78 6.15
C ALA A 174 2.74 5.78 6.96
N GLU A 175 3.86 5.54 6.27
CA GLU A 175 5.18 5.55 6.88
C GLU A 175 5.95 6.79 6.43
N SER A 176 6.49 7.54 7.39
CA SER A 176 7.21 8.81 7.14
C SER A 176 6.50 9.68 6.10
N ALA A 177 5.17 9.80 6.21
CA ALA A 177 4.37 10.53 5.23
C ALA A 177 4.85 11.99 5.10
N ALA A 178 4.90 12.50 3.86
CA ALA A 178 5.32 13.87 3.56
C ALA A 178 4.28 14.90 4.07
N LEU A 179 4.06 14.93 5.37
CA LEU A 179 3.12 15.80 6.07
C LEU A 179 3.79 17.15 6.39
N VAL A 180 3.68 18.08 5.45
CA VAL A 180 4.19 19.44 5.60
C VAL A 180 3.13 20.30 6.30
N THR A 181 3.48 20.88 7.45
CA THR A 181 2.56 21.69 8.26
C THR A 181 2.42 23.11 7.75
N GLU A 182 3.46 23.65 7.09
CA GLU A 182 3.49 25.00 6.57
C GLU A 182 3.68 24.98 5.05
N MET A 183 2.89 25.78 4.35
CA MET A 183 2.99 25.90 2.91
C MET A 183 4.31 26.61 2.54
N PRO A 184 5.14 26.05 1.64
CA PRO A 184 6.34 26.71 1.18
C PRO A 184 6.07 28.09 0.57
N PRO A 185 6.93 29.10 0.79
CA PRO A 185 6.79 30.41 0.20
C PRO A 185 6.98 30.36 -1.33
N PRO A 186 6.49 31.38 -2.07
CA PRO A 186 6.66 31.48 -3.52
C PRO A 186 8.12 31.29 -3.97
N GLY A 187 8.33 30.53 -5.04
CA GLY A 187 9.65 30.21 -5.60
C GLY A 187 10.43 29.14 -4.80
N LYS A 188 9.82 28.55 -3.77
CA LYS A 188 10.41 27.48 -2.95
C LYS A 188 9.55 26.20 -2.89
N SER A 189 8.64 26.06 -3.84
CA SER A 189 7.75 24.87 -3.90
C SER A 189 8.51 23.56 -4.14
N GLY A 190 9.72 23.62 -4.76
CA GLY A 190 10.57 22.46 -4.95
C GLY A 190 9.84 21.29 -5.59
N PRO A 191 9.90 20.08 -4.98
CA PRO A 191 9.22 18.89 -5.52
C PRO A 191 7.70 18.99 -5.50
N LEU A 192 7.11 19.91 -4.75
CA LEU A 192 5.65 20.12 -4.67
C LEU A 192 5.11 20.92 -5.87
N ALA A 193 5.96 21.64 -6.63
CA ALA A 193 5.54 22.53 -7.70
C ALA A 193 4.67 21.85 -8.77
N LEU A 194 5.00 20.61 -9.15
CA LEU A 194 4.24 19.85 -10.16
C LEU A 194 2.80 19.58 -9.70
N ALA A 195 2.64 19.23 -8.43
CA ALA A 195 1.35 18.87 -7.85
C ALA A 195 0.54 20.11 -7.45
N PHE A 196 1.18 21.11 -6.83
CA PHE A 196 0.50 22.22 -6.16
C PHE A 196 0.70 23.59 -6.82
N GLY A 197 1.57 23.69 -7.84
CA GLY A 197 1.94 24.96 -8.48
C GLY A 197 3.14 25.66 -7.83
N ASP A 198 3.66 26.69 -8.51
CA ASP A 198 4.65 27.61 -7.97
C ASP A 198 4.37 29.04 -8.53
N PRO A 199 3.82 29.95 -7.71
CA PRO A 199 3.48 29.76 -6.29
C PRO A 199 2.42 28.67 -6.08
N ILE A 200 2.45 28.07 -4.89
CA ILE A 200 1.45 27.04 -4.53
C ILE A 200 0.05 27.66 -4.56
N ASP A 201 -0.88 26.99 -5.24
CA ASP A 201 -2.30 27.30 -5.17
C ASP A 201 -2.85 26.92 -3.79
N VAL A 202 -3.17 27.94 -3.00
CA VAL A 202 -3.64 27.79 -1.60
C VAL A 202 -4.93 26.97 -1.51
N HIS A 203 -5.82 27.14 -2.46
CA HIS A 203 -7.10 26.42 -2.49
C HIS A 203 -6.85 24.94 -2.77
N HIS A 204 -6.04 24.67 -3.78
CA HIS A 204 -5.65 23.31 -4.17
C HIS A 204 -4.85 22.60 -3.07
N TRP A 205 -3.96 23.31 -2.37
CA TRP A 205 -3.25 22.82 -1.20
C TRP A 205 -4.21 22.36 -0.10
N ASN A 206 -5.15 23.22 0.28
CA ASN A 206 -6.12 22.93 1.33
C ASN A 206 -7.05 21.77 0.95
N ASP A 207 -7.48 21.69 -0.30
CA ASP A 207 -8.35 20.63 -0.78
C ASP A 207 -7.70 19.25 -0.78
N ASN A 208 -6.37 19.19 -0.81
CA ASN A 208 -5.61 17.96 -0.80
C ASN A 208 -4.87 17.70 0.52
N SER A 209 -4.89 18.62 1.46
CA SER A 209 -4.21 18.48 2.76
C SER A 209 -4.86 17.41 3.63
N PRO A 210 -4.12 16.37 4.09
CA PRO A 210 -4.63 15.39 5.04
C PRO A 210 -5.21 16.02 6.31
N PHE A 211 -4.63 17.13 6.79
CA PHE A 211 -5.12 17.88 7.95
C PHE A 211 -6.52 18.46 7.70
N VAL A 212 -6.69 19.14 6.58
CA VAL A 212 -7.99 19.74 6.20
C VAL A 212 -9.03 18.66 5.93
N LEU A 213 -8.65 17.58 5.27
CA LEU A 213 -9.54 16.46 4.96
C LEU A 213 -10.00 15.73 6.22
N ALA A 214 -9.12 15.48 7.17
CA ALA A 214 -9.47 14.87 8.45
C ALA A 214 -10.56 15.67 9.17
N LYS A 215 -10.39 16.99 9.27
CA LYS A 215 -11.37 17.88 9.89
C LYS A 215 -12.68 17.97 9.09
N ARG A 216 -12.57 18.18 7.78
CA ARG A 216 -13.74 18.36 6.89
C ARG A 216 -14.63 17.12 6.87
N ASN A 217 -14.02 15.93 6.83
CA ASN A 217 -14.72 14.67 6.66
C ASN A 217 -14.87 13.86 7.98
N GLN A 218 -14.57 14.44 9.15
CA GLN A 218 -14.52 13.74 10.44
C GLN A 218 -15.71 12.84 10.72
N LYS A 219 -16.92 13.33 10.46
CA LYS A 219 -18.16 12.55 10.67
C LYS A 219 -18.23 11.31 9.78
N HIS A 220 -17.85 11.48 8.51
CA HIS A 220 -17.85 10.38 7.55
C HIS A 220 -16.74 9.37 7.86
N ILE A 221 -15.55 9.84 8.23
CA ILE A 221 -14.44 8.98 8.65
C ILE A 221 -14.83 8.12 9.85
N ARG A 222 -15.40 8.71 10.91
CA ARG A 222 -15.89 7.96 12.07
C ARG A 222 -16.99 6.97 11.71
N ALA A 223 -17.98 7.40 10.94
CA ALA A 223 -19.09 6.54 10.53
C ALA A 223 -18.66 5.35 9.66
N SER A 224 -17.61 5.55 8.85
CA SER A 224 -17.07 4.49 8.00
C SER A 224 -16.30 3.41 8.77
N GLY A 225 -15.81 3.71 9.98
CA GLY A 225 -14.91 2.83 10.72
C GLY A 225 -13.57 2.63 10.01
N LEU A 226 -13.06 3.64 9.27
CA LEU A 226 -11.75 3.61 8.64
C LEU A 226 -10.67 3.38 9.71
N ALA A 227 -9.92 2.28 9.58
CA ALA A 227 -8.77 2.01 10.43
C ALA A 227 -7.55 2.79 9.90
N ILE A 228 -6.90 3.55 10.76
CA ILE A 228 -5.79 4.45 10.40
C ILE A 228 -4.55 4.05 11.21
N TYR A 229 -3.41 3.87 10.53
CA TYR A 229 -2.10 3.65 11.13
C TYR A 229 -1.09 4.60 10.48
N PHE A 230 -0.24 5.24 11.26
CA PHE A 230 0.92 5.92 10.68
C PHE A 230 2.08 6.00 11.67
N ASN A 231 3.28 6.02 11.11
CA ASN A 231 4.52 6.17 11.88
C ASN A 231 5.48 7.13 11.19
N CYS A 232 6.47 7.60 11.94
CA CYS A 232 7.57 8.40 11.40
C CYS A 232 8.84 8.21 12.24
N GLY A 233 10.00 8.33 11.60
CA GLY A 233 11.29 8.33 12.28
C GLY A 233 11.54 9.64 13.04
N THR A 234 12.01 9.55 14.29
CA THR A 234 12.35 10.76 15.09
C THR A 234 13.54 11.52 14.55
N GLY A 235 14.38 10.90 13.73
CA GLY A 235 15.52 11.49 13.01
C GLY A 235 15.23 11.80 11.54
N ASP A 236 13.95 11.80 11.12
CA ASP A 236 13.55 12.16 9.77
C ASP A 236 14.04 13.57 9.42
N GLU A 237 14.97 13.65 8.47
CA GLU A 237 15.69 14.90 8.11
C GLU A 237 14.81 15.91 7.37
N PHE A 238 13.66 15.49 6.86
CA PHE A 238 12.65 16.38 6.27
C PHE A 238 11.71 16.97 7.32
N GLY A 239 11.79 16.52 8.59
CA GLY A 239 10.94 16.99 9.67
C GLY A 239 9.51 16.48 9.61
N PHE A 240 9.22 15.44 8.85
CA PHE A 240 7.85 14.90 8.69
C PHE A 240 7.27 14.33 9.99
N TYR A 241 8.11 13.99 10.97
CA TYR A 241 7.66 13.62 12.31
C TYR A 241 6.85 14.72 13.01
N GLN A 242 7.13 16.00 12.71
CA GLN A 242 6.35 17.13 13.22
C GLN A 242 4.94 17.14 12.65
N GLY A 243 4.82 16.91 11.33
CA GLY A 243 3.54 16.77 10.65
C GLY A 243 2.76 15.53 11.12
N ALA A 244 3.45 14.42 11.36
CA ALA A 244 2.83 13.23 11.92
C ALA A 244 2.27 13.47 13.33
N ALA A 245 3.04 14.15 14.19
CA ALA A 245 2.58 14.56 15.53
C ALA A 245 1.39 15.54 15.48
N GLU A 246 1.39 16.47 14.51
CA GLU A 246 0.26 17.39 14.31
C GLU A 246 -0.99 16.64 13.88
N LEU A 247 -0.88 15.72 12.87
CA LEU A 247 -2.01 14.91 12.44
C LEU A 247 -2.56 14.05 13.57
N HIS A 248 -1.68 13.46 14.40
CA HIS A 248 -2.09 12.72 15.60
C HIS A 248 -2.93 13.58 16.55
N ARG A 249 -2.44 14.78 16.92
CA ARG A 249 -3.18 15.70 17.79
C ARG A 249 -4.54 16.08 17.21
N GLN A 250 -4.59 16.32 15.91
CA GLN A 250 -5.82 16.66 15.22
C GLN A 250 -6.82 15.50 15.20
N LEU A 251 -6.39 14.29 14.84
CA LEU A 251 -7.26 13.11 14.85
C LEU A 251 -7.81 12.81 16.26
N GLN A 252 -7.00 13.04 17.32
CA GLN A 252 -7.47 12.97 18.69
C GLN A 252 -8.55 14.01 19.00
N ALA A 253 -8.34 15.26 18.59
CA ALA A 253 -9.30 16.35 18.80
C ALA A 253 -10.62 16.14 18.04
N GLU A 254 -10.60 15.38 16.95
CA GLU A 254 -11.77 15.04 16.13
C GLU A 254 -12.39 13.68 16.51
N ASP A 255 -11.95 13.04 17.61
CA ASP A 255 -12.36 11.71 18.05
C ASP A 255 -12.28 10.65 16.94
N ILE A 256 -11.24 10.70 16.10
CA ILE A 256 -10.99 9.71 15.04
C ILE A 256 -10.01 8.66 15.58
N PRO A 257 -10.42 7.39 15.72
CA PRO A 257 -9.53 6.32 16.18
C PRO A 257 -8.37 6.08 15.22
N HIS A 258 -7.16 5.98 15.75
CA HIS A 258 -5.96 5.73 14.95
C HIS A 258 -4.82 5.15 15.79
N GLU A 259 -3.89 4.47 15.14
CA GLU A 259 -2.61 4.03 15.69
C GLU A 259 -1.51 4.97 15.18
N TYR A 260 -0.74 5.56 16.11
CA TYR A 260 0.35 6.48 15.79
C TYR A 260 1.61 6.10 16.57
N HIS A 261 2.75 6.07 15.88
CA HIS A 261 4.03 5.74 16.46
C HIS A 261 5.16 6.65 15.97
N LEU A 262 6.06 6.99 16.87
CA LEU A 262 7.37 7.57 16.55
C LEU A 262 8.44 6.57 16.94
N TYR A 263 9.28 6.20 15.98
CA TYR A 263 10.39 5.28 16.21
C TYR A 263 11.74 5.97 15.97
N PRO A 264 12.83 5.53 16.60
CA PRO A 264 14.17 5.97 16.19
C PRO A 264 14.42 5.61 14.73
N GLY A 265 14.99 6.55 13.95
CA GLY A 265 15.37 6.31 12.56
C GLY A 265 15.23 7.56 11.70
N ASN A 266 15.83 7.51 10.52
CA ASN A 266 15.88 8.58 9.52
C ASN A 266 14.82 8.32 8.43
N HIS A 267 14.77 9.22 7.41
CA HIS A 267 13.91 9.04 6.25
C HIS A 267 14.62 8.17 5.19
N GLY A 268 14.27 6.90 5.07
CA GLY A 268 14.91 6.04 4.07
C GLY A 268 14.46 4.58 4.10
N ALA A 269 15.05 3.81 3.20
CA ALA A 269 14.70 2.39 2.99
C ALA A 269 14.92 1.53 4.24
N GLU A 270 15.97 1.79 5.02
CA GLU A 270 16.24 1.05 6.26
C GLU A 270 15.09 1.22 7.28
N TYR A 271 14.64 2.46 7.49
CA TYR A 271 13.50 2.76 8.35
C TYR A 271 12.23 2.09 7.83
N PHE A 272 11.95 2.25 6.54
CA PHE A 272 10.79 1.67 5.89
C PHE A 272 10.73 0.15 6.06
N LEU A 273 11.82 -0.56 5.73
CA LEU A 273 11.87 -2.01 5.83
C LEU A 273 11.78 -2.51 7.28
N ALA A 274 12.35 -1.76 8.24
CA ALA A 274 12.28 -2.11 9.65
C ALA A 274 10.84 -2.06 10.19
N HIS A 275 9.99 -1.18 9.66
CA HIS A 275 8.61 -0.97 10.15
C HIS A 275 7.52 -1.52 9.22
N LEU A 276 7.86 -1.96 8.01
CA LEU A 276 6.92 -2.62 7.08
C LEU A 276 6.20 -3.83 7.71
N PRO A 277 6.81 -4.67 8.59
CA PRO A 277 6.11 -5.77 9.25
C PRO A 277 4.90 -5.32 10.07
N GLU A 278 4.99 -4.23 10.83
CA GLU A 278 3.89 -3.69 11.64
C GLU A 278 2.74 -3.23 10.74
N VAL A 279 3.05 -2.56 9.64
CA VAL A 279 2.08 -2.11 8.63
C VAL A 279 1.33 -3.30 8.02
N LEU A 280 2.05 -4.33 7.59
CA LEU A 280 1.43 -5.51 6.98
C LEU A 280 0.58 -6.31 7.98
N LYS A 281 1.01 -6.42 9.23
CA LYS A 281 0.25 -7.02 10.32
C LYS A 281 -1.01 -6.22 10.64
N PHE A 282 -0.92 -4.88 10.63
CA PHE A 282 -2.07 -4.01 10.80
C PHE A 282 -3.14 -4.31 9.74
N HIS A 283 -2.81 -4.29 8.46
CA HIS A 283 -3.76 -4.61 7.40
C HIS A 283 -4.29 -6.05 7.49
N THR A 284 -3.44 -7.01 7.87
CA THR A 284 -3.86 -8.41 8.09
C THR A 284 -4.96 -8.51 9.14
N ARG A 285 -4.85 -7.78 10.27
CA ARG A 285 -5.89 -7.75 11.32
C ARG A 285 -7.22 -7.21 10.77
N ILE A 286 -7.16 -6.12 10.00
CA ILE A 286 -8.36 -5.50 9.44
C ILE A 286 -9.04 -6.42 8.41
N PHE A 287 -8.28 -7.02 7.50
CA PHE A 287 -8.82 -7.97 6.53
C PHE A 287 -9.41 -9.23 7.17
N ALA A 288 -8.87 -9.68 8.30
CA ALA A 288 -9.39 -10.82 9.03
C ALA A 288 -10.72 -10.52 9.75
N ALA A 289 -10.90 -9.30 10.25
CA ALA A 289 -12.13 -8.86 10.92
C ALA A 289 -13.31 -8.68 9.93
N ALA A 290 -13.04 -8.61 8.63
CA ALA A 290 -14.01 -8.41 7.56
C ALA A 290 -14.54 -9.72 6.91
N LYS A 291 -14.29 -10.88 7.55
CA LYS A 291 -14.73 -12.19 7.07
C LYS A 291 -16.18 -12.50 7.44
#